data_f99ef0f4fcbcc82c507a9062d1baf749
#
_entry.id   f99ef0f4fcbcc82c507a9062d1baf749
#
_cell.length_a   1.000
_cell.length_b   1.000
_cell.length_c   1.000
_cell.angle_alpha   90.00
_cell.angle_beta   90.00
_cell.angle_gamma   90.00
#
_symmetry.space_group_name_H-M   'P 1'
#
loop_
_entity.id
_entity.type
_entity.pdbx_description
1 polymer ?
#
loop_
_entity_poly.entity_id
_entity_poly.type
_entity_poly.pdbx_seq_one_letter_code
_entity_poly.pdbx_strand_id
1 'polypeptide(L)'
;MREKVFRFPGFKYKALTLSYDDGTIYDKKLIEIMSKYGIRGTFNLSTTFFRDRWGLPTNLSTEEAVALYYPSGNEVAIHGANHWSLTKYPTDQMVSEVYECRKDLENLFGGIIRGMAYANGLYNDEVADCLKTLGVKYSRTCTATHDFCIRDEWLKLRPTCHHDDEKLFDLADKFLAWDINQMYVRDSILFYVWGHSYEFEHKNNWDRIEEFCRKMGGNDGVWYATNIEIYDYIQAETSR
;
A
#
# COMPACT_ATOMS: atom_id res chain seq x y z
N MET A 1 10.39 -3.61 -28.56
CA MET A 1 9.47 -4.43 -27.74
C MET A 1 8.08 -3.87 -27.95
N ARG A 2 7.08 -4.64 -28.35
CA ARG A 2 5.68 -4.16 -28.33
C ARG A 2 5.28 -4.02 -26.87
N GLU A 3 4.95 -2.80 -26.44
CA GLU A 3 4.34 -2.56 -25.14
C GLU A 3 3.07 -3.42 -25.06
N LYS A 4 3.05 -4.35 -24.11
CA LYS A 4 1.87 -5.20 -23.90
C LYS A 4 0.83 -4.34 -23.18
N VAL A 5 -0.17 -3.87 -23.91
CA VAL A 5 -1.36 -3.26 -23.31
C VAL A 5 -2.10 -4.33 -22.53
N PHE A 6 -2.09 -4.26 -21.22
CA PHE A 6 -2.91 -5.15 -20.38
C PHE A 6 -4.13 -4.40 -19.83
N ARG A 7 -5.13 -5.16 -19.38
CA ARG A 7 -6.34 -4.66 -18.72
C ARG A 7 -6.46 -5.31 -17.36
N PHE A 8 -6.85 -4.55 -16.37
CA PHE A 8 -7.19 -5.08 -15.05
C PHE A 8 -8.44 -5.98 -15.08
N PRO A 9 -8.73 -6.74 -14.02
CA PRO A 9 -9.91 -7.58 -13.93
C PRO A 9 -11.20 -6.84 -14.33
N GLY A 10 -12.08 -7.52 -15.07
CA GLY A 10 -13.29 -6.92 -15.61
C GLY A 10 -13.07 -5.96 -16.78
N PHE A 11 -11.96 -6.12 -17.51
CA PHE A 11 -11.56 -5.28 -18.67
C PHE A 11 -11.33 -3.81 -18.32
N LYS A 12 -10.99 -3.51 -17.08
CA LYS A 12 -10.76 -2.14 -16.59
C LYS A 12 -9.37 -1.64 -16.94
N TYR A 13 -9.23 -0.33 -17.11
CA TYR A 13 -7.94 0.33 -17.40
C TYR A 13 -7.42 1.12 -16.21
N LYS A 14 -8.23 1.25 -15.16
CA LYS A 14 -7.93 2.03 -13.96
C LYS A 14 -7.87 1.11 -12.76
N ALA A 15 -6.84 1.26 -11.92
CA ALA A 15 -6.79 0.66 -10.59
C ALA A 15 -6.53 1.73 -9.53
N LEU A 16 -7.13 1.56 -8.36
CA LEU A 16 -6.89 2.37 -7.17
C LEU A 16 -6.41 1.45 -6.05
N THR A 17 -5.34 1.85 -5.38
CA THR A 17 -4.89 1.24 -4.13
C THR A 17 -4.61 2.31 -3.08
N LEU A 18 -4.91 1.98 -1.83
CA LEU A 18 -4.54 2.77 -0.66
C LEU A 18 -3.53 1.97 0.18
N SER A 19 -2.54 2.64 0.76
CA SER A 19 -1.51 1.98 1.57
C SER A 19 -1.24 2.79 2.83
N TYR A 20 -1.50 2.21 4.00
CA TYR A 20 -1.38 2.89 5.29
C TYR A 20 -0.40 2.17 6.21
N ASP A 21 0.30 2.94 7.05
CA ASP A 21 1.41 2.45 7.85
C ASP A 21 1.09 2.47 9.36
N ASP A 22 1.90 1.73 10.14
CA ASP A 22 2.07 1.76 11.60
C ASP A 22 1.03 1.02 12.45
N GLY A 23 -0.13 0.64 11.94
CA GLY A 23 -1.08 -0.19 12.68
C GLY A 23 -1.65 0.49 13.93
N THR A 24 -2.23 1.68 13.79
CA THR A 24 -2.80 2.43 14.90
C THR A 24 -4.30 2.15 15.10
N ILE A 25 -4.84 2.52 16.29
CA ILE A 25 -6.27 2.39 16.59
C ILE A 25 -7.15 3.18 15.60
N TYR A 26 -6.58 4.17 14.93
CA TYR A 26 -7.27 5.01 13.94
C TYR A 26 -7.54 4.27 12.62
N ASP A 27 -6.85 3.16 12.38
CA ASP A 27 -7.13 2.29 11.21
C ASP A 27 -8.55 1.72 11.24
N LYS A 28 -9.16 1.59 12.44
CA LYS A 28 -10.56 1.17 12.59
C LYS A 28 -11.50 2.10 11.81
N LYS A 29 -11.39 3.40 12.05
CA LYS A 29 -12.19 4.43 11.38
C LYS A 29 -11.86 4.53 9.88
N LEU A 30 -10.59 4.42 9.54
CA LEU A 30 -10.17 4.44 8.15
C LEU A 30 -10.75 3.27 7.35
N ILE A 31 -10.67 2.05 7.87
CA ILE A 31 -11.24 0.85 7.23
C ILE A 31 -12.75 0.95 7.11
N GLU A 32 -13.44 1.49 8.12
CA GLU A 32 -14.88 1.75 8.07
C GLU A 32 -15.23 2.70 6.91
N ILE A 33 -14.51 3.82 6.78
CA ILE A 33 -14.68 4.76 5.68
C ILE A 33 -14.41 4.09 4.33
N MET A 34 -13.26 3.42 4.18
CA MET A 34 -12.91 2.73 2.93
C MET A 34 -13.97 1.69 2.52
N SER A 35 -14.40 0.87 3.47
CA SER A 35 -15.40 -0.20 3.25
C SER A 35 -16.76 0.35 2.83
N LYS A 36 -17.19 1.47 3.40
CA LYS A 36 -18.44 2.17 3.04
C LYS A 36 -18.50 2.51 1.54
N TYR A 37 -17.37 2.73 0.90
CA TYR A 37 -17.26 3.08 -0.51
C TYR A 37 -16.69 1.96 -1.38
N GLY A 38 -16.56 0.73 -0.84
CA GLY A 38 -16.07 -0.44 -1.56
C GLY A 38 -14.60 -0.37 -1.93
N ILE A 39 -13.80 0.41 -1.20
CA ILE A 39 -12.36 0.56 -1.41
C ILE A 39 -11.62 -0.37 -0.46
N ARG A 40 -10.60 -1.04 -0.99
CA ARG A 40 -9.65 -1.86 -0.23
C ARG A 40 -8.24 -1.29 -0.35
N GLY A 41 -7.38 -1.67 0.58
CA GLY A 41 -6.00 -1.21 0.60
C GLY A 41 -5.06 -2.18 1.32
N THR A 42 -3.87 -1.70 1.60
CA THR A 42 -2.79 -2.42 2.25
C THR A 42 -2.41 -1.72 3.54
N PHE A 43 -2.24 -2.48 4.62
CA PHE A 43 -1.79 -1.98 5.92
C PHE A 43 -0.41 -2.58 6.24
N ASN A 44 0.59 -1.70 6.33
CA ASN A 44 1.97 -2.09 6.58
C ASN A 44 2.25 -2.00 8.08
N LEU A 45 2.57 -3.13 8.70
CA LEU A 45 2.63 -3.25 10.15
C LEU A 45 4.04 -3.50 10.66
N SER A 46 4.42 -2.78 11.73
CA SER A 46 5.63 -3.04 12.51
C SER A 46 5.26 -3.86 13.75
N THR A 47 5.82 -5.06 13.87
CA THR A 47 5.30 -6.05 14.84
C THR A 47 5.66 -5.76 16.29
N THR A 48 6.73 -5.00 16.57
CA THR A 48 6.99 -4.52 17.92
C THR A 48 6.10 -3.35 18.34
N PHE A 49 5.43 -2.70 17.37
CA PHE A 49 4.52 -1.58 17.65
C PHE A 49 3.16 -2.03 18.18
N PHE A 50 2.84 -3.31 18.18
CA PHE A 50 1.62 -3.75 18.84
C PHE A 50 1.65 -3.35 20.33
N ARG A 51 0.53 -2.77 20.83
CA ARG A 51 0.41 -2.20 22.18
C ARG A 51 0.73 -3.21 23.28
N ASP A 52 0.41 -4.46 23.08
CA ASP A 52 0.70 -5.57 23.99
C ASP A 52 2.15 -6.08 23.90
N ARG A 53 2.99 -5.40 23.11
CA ARG A 53 4.44 -5.61 23.00
C ARG A 53 5.20 -4.37 23.46
N TRP A 54 5.70 -3.55 22.53
CA TRP A 54 6.45 -2.32 22.83
C TRP A 54 5.78 -1.06 22.28
N GLY A 55 4.56 -1.20 21.75
CA GLY A 55 3.83 -0.12 21.10
C GLY A 55 3.28 0.93 22.07
N LEU A 56 2.89 2.05 21.50
CA LEU A 56 2.23 3.15 22.21
C LEU A 56 0.75 2.80 22.50
N PRO A 57 0.10 3.49 23.45
CA PRO A 57 -1.34 3.32 23.70
C PRO A 57 -2.23 3.51 22.46
N THR A 58 -1.75 4.27 21.49
CA THR A 58 -2.43 4.52 20.21
C THR A 58 -2.20 3.44 19.15
N ASN A 59 -1.36 2.44 19.41
CA ASN A 59 -1.25 1.29 18.54
C ASN A 59 -2.33 0.23 18.86
N LEU A 60 -2.67 -0.58 17.87
CA LEU A 60 -3.52 -1.75 18.08
C LEU A 60 -2.79 -2.80 18.92
N SER A 61 -3.53 -3.56 19.73
CA SER A 61 -2.99 -4.82 20.27
C SER A 61 -2.96 -5.87 19.18
N THR A 62 -2.20 -6.96 19.40
CA THR A 62 -2.19 -8.11 18.47
C THR A 62 -3.58 -8.64 18.18
N GLU A 63 -4.40 -8.82 19.23
CA GLU A 63 -5.79 -9.29 19.10
C GLU A 63 -6.66 -8.32 18.32
N GLU A 64 -6.58 -7.01 18.61
CA GLU A 64 -7.32 -5.98 17.87
C GLU A 64 -6.90 -5.91 16.40
N ALA A 65 -5.61 -6.05 16.10
CA ALA A 65 -5.11 -6.06 14.73
C ALA A 65 -5.65 -7.26 13.94
N VAL A 66 -5.61 -8.46 14.51
CA VAL A 66 -6.18 -9.65 13.87
C VAL A 66 -7.69 -9.49 13.64
N ALA A 67 -8.42 -9.03 14.65
CA ALA A 67 -9.86 -8.83 14.56
C ALA A 67 -10.25 -7.75 13.52
N LEU A 68 -9.38 -6.74 13.31
CA LEU A 68 -9.63 -5.65 12.39
C LEU A 68 -9.27 -6.02 10.94
N TYR A 69 -8.03 -6.47 10.70
CA TYR A 69 -7.53 -6.64 9.33
C TYR A 69 -7.97 -7.96 8.70
N TYR A 70 -8.00 -9.06 9.46
CA TYR A 70 -8.30 -10.38 8.89
C TYR A 70 -9.64 -10.44 8.15
N PRO A 71 -10.78 -9.95 8.71
CA PRO A 71 -12.07 -10.01 8.04
C PRO A 71 -12.30 -8.86 7.05
N SER A 72 -11.42 -7.86 7.02
CA SER A 72 -11.66 -6.63 6.24
C SER A 72 -11.44 -6.80 4.73
N GLY A 73 -10.78 -7.87 4.29
CA GLY A 73 -10.36 -8.06 2.91
C GLY A 73 -9.23 -7.13 2.46
N ASN A 74 -8.62 -6.39 3.39
CA ASN A 74 -7.42 -5.60 3.15
C ASN A 74 -6.18 -6.49 3.25
N GLU A 75 -5.09 -6.05 2.62
CA GLU A 75 -3.79 -6.71 2.73
C GLU A 75 -3.08 -6.26 4.01
N VAL A 76 -2.41 -7.20 4.68
CA VAL A 76 -1.39 -6.92 5.68
C VAL A 76 -0.02 -7.11 5.06
N ALA A 77 0.88 -6.15 5.24
CA ALA A 77 2.22 -6.13 4.68
C ALA A 77 3.27 -5.74 5.74
N ILE A 78 4.54 -5.96 5.40
CA ILE A 78 5.69 -5.76 6.28
C ILE A 78 6.02 -4.27 6.39
N HIS A 79 6.31 -3.79 7.62
CA HIS A 79 6.89 -2.46 7.85
C HIS A 79 8.17 -2.50 8.70
N GLY A 80 8.80 -3.67 8.79
CA GLY A 80 9.90 -3.96 9.69
C GLY A 80 9.43 -4.37 11.09
N ALA A 81 10.20 -5.19 11.79
CA ALA A 81 9.84 -5.57 13.15
C ALA A 81 9.86 -4.36 14.09
N ASN A 82 10.90 -3.52 13.98
CA ASN A 82 11.17 -2.37 14.84
C ASN A 82 11.06 -1.02 14.12
N HIS A 83 10.53 -1.01 12.90
CA HIS A 83 10.43 0.20 12.07
C HIS A 83 11.79 0.85 11.77
N TRP A 84 12.81 0.04 11.51
CA TRP A 84 14.16 0.54 11.26
C TRP A 84 14.33 1.06 9.83
N SER A 85 15.09 2.15 9.70
CA SER A 85 15.61 2.59 8.39
C SER A 85 16.72 1.62 7.95
N LEU A 86 16.37 0.63 7.14
CA LEU A 86 17.25 -0.50 6.78
C LEU A 86 18.61 -0.07 6.24
N THR A 87 18.69 1.06 5.55
CA THR A 87 19.94 1.61 5.00
C THR A 87 21.01 1.98 6.06
N LYS A 88 20.64 1.97 7.34
CA LYS A 88 21.52 2.30 8.47
C LYS A 88 22.07 1.07 9.20
N TYR A 89 21.73 -0.11 8.76
CA TYR A 89 22.04 -1.36 9.43
C TYR A 89 22.80 -2.32 8.50
N PRO A 90 23.68 -3.18 9.03
CA PRO A 90 24.34 -4.22 8.25
C PRO A 90 23.33 -5.29 7.79
N THR A 91 23.73 -6.03 6.75
CA THR A 91 22.84 -6.98 6.04
C THR A 91 22.17 -8.02 6.95
N ASP A 92 22.89 -8.54 7.95
CA ASP A 92 22.35 -9.52 8.90
C ASP A 92 21.20 -8.94 9.75
N GLN A 93 21.32 -7.68 10.16
CA GLN A 93 20.27 -6.97 10.89
C GLN A 93 19.09 -6.59 9.96
N MET A 94 19.35 -6.20 8.72
CA MET A 94 18.31 -5.98 7.72
C MET A 94 17.48 -7.25 7.50
N VAL A 95 18.16 -8.39 7.33
CA VAL A 95 17.53 -9.71 7.18
C VAL A 95 16.65 -10.02 8.38
N SER A 96 17.18 -9.87 9.59
CA SER A 96 16.46 -10.13 10.84
C SER A 96 15.22 -9.25 10.96
N GLU A 97 15.36 -7.94 10.71
CA GLU A 97 14.28 -6.95 10.81
C GLU A 97 13.08 -7.29 9.90
N VAL A 98 13.36 -7.69 8.67
CA VAL A 98 12.32 -8.04 7.69
C VAL A 98 11.76 -9.44 7.97
N TYR A 99 12.63 -10.42 8.25
CA TYR A 99 12.25 -11.80 8.45
C TYR A 99 11.39 -11.99 9.71
N GLU A 100 11.79 -11.41 10.84
CA GLU A 100 11.03 -11.54 12.10
C GLU A 100 9.67 -10.84 11.98
N CYS A 101 9.60 -9.66 11.36
CA CYS A 101 8.34 -9.01 11.08
C CYS A 101 7.42 -9.91 10.24
N ARG A 102 7.93 -10.41 9.12
CA ARG A 102 7.16 -11.29 8.24
C ARG A 102 6.66 -12.53 8.94
N LYS A 103 7.56 -13.25 9.65
CA LYS A 103 7.23 -14.46 10.39
C LYS A 103 6.12 -14.22 11.43
N ASP A 104 6.22 -13.11 12.17
CA ASP A 104 5.21 -12.74 13.14
C ASP A 104 3.85 -12.46 12.49
N LEU A 105 3.84 -11.69 11.40
CA LEU A 105 2.61 -11.38 10.68
C LEU A 105 2.00 -12.64 10.04
N GLU A 106 2.81 -13.54 9.47
CA GLU A 106 2.34 -14.82 8.93
C GLU A 106 1.73 -15.71 10.01
N ASN A 107 2.30 -15.71 11.22
CA ASN A 107 1.74 -16.43 12.37
C ASN A 107 0.42 -15.83 12.86
N LEU A 108 0.25 -14.53 12.81
CA LEU A 108 -0.95 -13.84 13.29
C LEU A 108 -2.11 -13.90 12.28
N PHE A 109 -1.81 -13.69 10.99
CA PHE A 109 -2.83 -13.53 9.95
C PHE A 109 -2.99 -14.75 9.04
N GLY A 110 -2.06 -15.70 9.09
CA GLY A 110 -2.02 -16.82 8.16
C GLY A 110 -1.56 -16.42 6.77
N GLY A 111 -1.21 -17.40 5.96
CA GLY A 111 -0.77 -17.14 4.57
C GLY A 111 0.65 -16.60 4.47
N ILE A 112 1.08 -16.35 3.23
CA ILE A 112 2.43 -15.85 2.93
C ILE A 112 2.37 -14.35 2.68
N ILE A 113 3.07 -13.57 3.50
CA ILE A 113 3.16 -12.12 3.37
C ILE A 113 4.35 -11.76 2.49
N ARG A 114 4.09 -11.04 1.39
CA ARG A 114 5.06 -10.77 0.33
C ARG A 114 5.25 -9.29 0.02
N GLY A 115 4.44 -8.44 0.62
CA GLY A 115 4.47 -7.00 0.44
C GLY A 115 5.19 -6.28 1.56
N MET A 116 5.72 -5.10 1.27
CA MET A 116 6.40 -4.25 2.25
C MET A 116 6.24 -2.76 1.93
N ALA A 117 6.33 -1.91 2.96
CA ALA A 117 6.66 -0.50 2.82
C ALA A 117 7.95 -0.21 3.59
N TYR A 118 8.81 0.64 3.04
CA TYR A 118 10.06 1.05 3.70
C TYR A 118 9.77 1.96 4.88
N ALA A 119 10.17 1.55 6.07
CA ALA A 119 10.13 2.41 7.26
C ALA A 119 10.94 3.70 7.00
N ASN A 120 10.34 4.85 7.30
CA ASN A 120 10.90 6.18 7.00
C ASN A 120 11.19 6.44 5.51
N GLY A 121 10.72 5.62 4.60
CA GLY A 121 10.88 5.75 3.15
C GLY A 121 12.31 5.58 2.62
N LEU A 122 13.28 5.18 3.47
CA LEU A 122 14.69 5.07 3.11
C LEU A 122 15.02 3.70 2.50
N TYR A 123 15.60 3.72 1.31
CA TYR A 123 16.04 2.51 0.59
C TYR A 123 17.29 2.78 -0.25
N ASN A 124 17.97 1.72 -0.66
CA ASN A 124 19.03 1.71 -1.65
C ASN A 124 19.02 0.35 -2.39
N ASP A 125 19.94 0.16 -3.32
CA ASP A 125 20.01 -1.07 -4.12
C ASP A 125 20.34 -2.30 -3.26
N GLU A 126 21.23 -2.17 -2.28
CA GLU A 126 21.59 -3.24 -1.35
C GLU A 126 20.38 -3.73 -0.56
N VAL A 127 19.57 -2.80 -0.02
CA VAL A 127 18.33 -3.13 0.67
C VAL A 127 17.34 -3.82 -0.28
N ALA A 128 17.17 -3.30 -1.50
CA ALA A 128 16.26 -3.90 -2.48
C ALA A 128 16.69 -5.33 -2.86
N ASP A 129 17.98 -5.59 -3.04
CA ASP A 129 18.53 -6.93 -3.32
C ASP A 129 18.34 -7.89 -2.14
N CYS A 130 18.52 -7.39 -0.91
CA CYS A 130 18.20 -8.13 0.31
C CYS A 130 16.71 -8.54 0.35
N LEU A 131 15.80 -7.61 0.13
CA LEU A 131 14.35 -7.88 0.10
C LEU A 131 13.98 -8.91 -0.98
N LYS A 132 14.60 -8.83 -2.15
CA LYS A 132 14.40 -9.79 -3.23
C LYS A 132 14.81 -11.20 -2.81
N THR A 133 15.95 -11.33 -2.14
CA THR A 133 16.45 -12.61 -1.60
C THR A 133 15.51 -13.19 -0.55
N LEU A 134 14.90 -12.34 0.27
CA LEU A 134 13.90 -12.73 1.26
C LEU A 134 12.51 -13.04 0.65
N GLY A 135 12.34 -12.88 -0.66
CA GLY A 135 11.10 -13.20 -1.36
C GLY A 135 10.02 -12.12 -1.27
N VAL A 136 10.37 -10.91 -0.82
CA VAL A 136 9.49 -9.75 -0.90
C VAL A 136 9.26 -9.41 -2.37
N LYS A 137 8.02 -9.15 -2.74
CA LYS A 137 7.60 -8.95 -4.14
C LYS A 137 7.51 -7.49 -4.53
N TYR A 138 7.07 -6.65 -3.62
CA TYR A 138 7.08 -5.21 -3.78
C TYR A 138 7.46 -4.52 -2.47
N SER A 139 8.03 -3.33 -2.57
CA SER A 139 8.25 -2.45 -1.43
C SER A 139 8.00 -0.98 -1.80
N ARG A 140 7.04 -0.34 -1.08
CA ARG A 140 6.64 1.05 -1.33
C ARG A 140 7.63 2.02 -0.70
N THR A 141 7.97 3.05 -1.48
CA THR A 141 8.71 4.24 -1.05
C THR A 141 7.76 5.39 -0.71
N CYS A 142 8.29 6.53 -0.23
CA CYS A 142 7.51 7.73 0.06
C CYS A 142 7.58 8.80 -1.04
N THR A 143 8.30 8.54 -2.15
CA THR A 143 8.52 9.52 -3.21
C THR A 143 7.30 9.62 -4.12
N ALA A 144 6.56 10.72 -4.03
CA ALA A 144 5.41 10.98 -4.88
C ALA A 144 5.83 11.17 -6.36
N THR A 145 5.06 10.56 -7.26
CA THR A 145 5.26 10.70 -8.72
C THR A 145 4.36 11.77 -9.32
N HIS A 146 3.19 11.99 -8.72
CA HIS A 146 2.10 12.80 -9.27
C HIS A 146 1.63 12.36 -10.66
N ASP A 147 1.88 11.10 -11.02
CA ASP A 147 1.40 10.47 -12.24
C ASP A 147 0.78 9.09 -11.93
N PHE A 148 0.23 8.44 -12.94
CA PHE A 148 -0.46 7.15 -12.83
C PHE A 148 0.26 6.02 -13.56
N CYS A 149 1.51 6.23 -13.98
CA CYS A 149 2.27 5.25 -14.72
C CYS A 149 2.63 4.05 -13.85
N ILE A 150 2.36 2.86 -14.36
CA ILE A 150 2.79 1.61 -13.75
C ILE A 150 4.24 1.36 -14.14
N ARG A 151 5.11 1.22 -13.15
CA ARG A 151 6.55 1.02 -13.33
C ARG A 151 6.95 -0.37 -12.84
N ASP A 152 7.86 -1.01 -13.54
CA ASP A 152 8.37 -2.35 -13.20
C ASP A 152 9.52 -2.30 -12.16
N GLU A 153 9.46 -1.32 -11.27
CA GLU A 153 10.40 -1.15 -10.16
C GLU A 153 9.76 -1.55 -8.84
N TRP A 154 9.28 -2.79 -8.76
CA TRP A 154 8.43 -3.25 -7.66
C TRP A 154 9.05 -3.12 -6.27
N LEU A 155 10.35 -3.33 -6.15
CA LEU A 155 11.07 -3.12 -4.87
C LEU A 155 11.44 -1.65 -4.60
N LYS A 156 11.04 -0.75 -5.48
CA LYS A 156 11.17 0.72 -5.34
C LYS A 156 9.86 1.40 -5.75
N LEU A 157 8.74 0.79 -5.41
CA LEU A 157 7.41 1.20 -5.85
C LEU A 157 7.08 2.59 -5.32
N ARG A 158 6.89 3.53 -6.23
CA ARG A 158 6.60 4.93 -5.90
C ARG A 158 5.11 5.20 -5.96
N PRO A 159 4.51 5.75 -4.89
CA PRO A 159 3.10 6.13 -4.89
C PRO A 159 2.84 7.34 -5.79
N THR A 160 1.58 7.53 -6.18
CA THR A 160 1.14 8.74 -6.86
C THR A 160 1.26 9.96 -5.95
N CYS A 161 0.74 9.87 -4.73
CA CYS A 161 0.84 10.95 -3.75
C CYS A 161 0.56 10.45 -2.32
N HIS A 162 0.90 11.29 -1.34
CA HIS A 162 0.44 11.17 0.04
C HIS A 162 -1.03 11.62 0.14
N HIS A 163 -1.80 11.13 1.11
CA HIS A 163 -3.20 11.52 1.28
C HIS A 163 -3.38 13.00 1.64
N ASP A 164 -2.36 13.64 2.20
CA ASP A 164 -2.35 15.07 2.50
C ASP A 164 -1.77 15.95 1.38
N ASP A 165 -1.35 15.35 0.27
CA ASP A 165 -0.86 16.12 -0.86
C ASP A 165 -1.93 17.10 -1.36
N GLU A 166 -1.55 18.35 -1.56
CA GLU A 166 -2.45 19.41 -2.04
C GLU A 166 -3.09 19.05 -3.38
N LYS A 167 -2.40 18.25 -4.20
CA LYS A 167 -2.86 17.79 -5.52
C LYS A 167 -3.78 16.58 -5.48
N LEU A 168 -4.08 16.00 -4.30
CA LEU A 168 -4.85 14.75 -4.18
C LEU A 168 -6.16 14.79 -5.00
N PHE A 169 -6.95 15.84 -4.84
CA PHE A 169 -8.24 15.96 -5.51
C PHE A 169 -8.11 16.29 -7.00
N ASP A 170 -7.14 17.11 -7.40
CA ASP A 170 -6.83 17.36 -8.82
C ASP A 170 -6.37 16.08 -9.52
N LEU A 171 -5.57 15.26 -8.84
CA LEU A 171 -5.16 13.95 -9.33
C LEU A 171 -6.35 13.00 -9.42
N ALA A 172 -7.27 13.02 -8.44
CA ALA A 172 -8.49 12.21 -8.48
C ALA A 172 -9.36 12.59 -9.69
N ASP A 173 -9.53 13.88 -9.97
CA ASP A 173 -10.29 14.36 -11.13
C ASP A 173 -9.64 13.93 -12.46
N LYS A 174 -8.32 14.10 -12.58
CA LYS A 174 -7.56 13.65 -13.77
C LYS A 174 -7.64 12.14 -13.96
N PHE A 175 -7.56 11.36 -12.88
CA PHE A 175 -7.66 9.90 -12.93
C PHE A 175 -9.06 9.45 -13.38
N LEU A 176 -10.11 10.03 -12.85
CA LEU A 176 -11.49 9.71 -13.23
C LEU A 176 -11.78 10.12 -14.67
N ALA A 177 -11.32 11.29 -15.09
CA ALA A 177 -11.48 11.80 -16.45
C ALA A 177 -10.60 11.07 -17.50
N TRP A 178 -9.62 10.29 -17.07
CA TRP A 178 -8.72 9.60 -17.99
C TRP A 178 -9.50 8.62 -18.88
N ASP A 179 -9.33 8.75 -20.20
CA ASP A 179 -9.99 7.91 -21.21
C ASP A 179 -8.93 7.33 -22.17
N ILE A 180 -8.83 6.01 -22.21
CA ILE A 180 -7.88 5.28 -23.07
C ILE A 180 -8.09 5.57 -24.56
N ASN A 181 -9.32 5.88 -24.97
CA ASN A 181 -9.64 6.15 -26.37
C ASN A 181 -9.11 7.52 -26.85
N GLN A 182 -8.81 8.42 -25.91
CA GLN A 182 -8.30 9.77 -26.18
C GLN A 182 -6.78 9.88 -26.02
N MET A 183 -6.12 8.81 -25.57
CA MET A 183 -4.69 8.80 -25.30
C MET A 183 -3.89 8.20 -26.46
N TYR A 184 -2.75 8.79 -26.77
CA TYR A 184 -1.76 8.24 -27.70
C TYR A 184 -1.12 6.96 -27.15
N VAL A 185 -0.99 6.86 -25.82
CA VAL A 185 -0.47 5.70 -25.09
C VAL A 185 -1.66 5.01 -24.43
N ARG A 186 -1.92 3.76 -24.82
CA ARG A 186 -3.06 2.96 -24.36
C ARG A 186 -2.69 2.09 -23.15
N ASP A 187 -2.13 2.69 -22.11
CA ASP A 187 -1.71 1.96 -20.92
C ASP A 187 -2.79 1.97 -19.83
N SER A 188 -2.87 0.89 -19.08
CA SER A 188 -3.60 0.87 -17.82
C SER A 188 -2.89 1.77 -16.80
N ILE A 189 -3.66 2.42 -15.96
CA ILE A 189 -3.16 3.39 -14.98
C ILE A 189 -3.48 2.98 -13.55
N LEU A 190 -2.59 3.35 -12.64
CA LEU A 190 -2.69 3.09 -11.21
C LEU A 190 -2.67 4.39 -10.43
N PHE A 191 -3.71 4.62 -9.62
CA PHE A 191 -3.70 5.67 -8.60
C PHE A 191 -3.31 5.05 -7.27
N TYR A 192 -2.15 5.43 -6.76
CA TYR A 192 -1.59 4.87 -5.54
C TYR A 192 -1.46 5.97 -4.48
N VAL A 193 -2.32 5.95 -3.47
CA VAL A 193 -2.30 6.90 -2.35
C VAL A 193 -1.76 6.21 -1.10
N TRP A 194 -0.96 6.92 -0.32
CA TRP A 194 -0.42 6.39 0.94
C TRP A 194 -0.50 7.40 2.08
N GLY A 195 -0.25 6.97 3.30
CA GLY A 195 -0.19 7.82 4.48
C GLY A 195 -0.29 7.02 5.79
N HIS A 196 -0.64 7.73 6.85
CA HIS A 196 -0.86 7.16 8.19
C HIS A 196 -2.23 7.60 8.71
N SER A 197 -3.01 6.68 9.25
CA SER A 197 -4.38 6.99 9.69
C SER A 197 -4.42 7.98 10.87
N TYR A 198 -3.40 7.98 11.72
CA TYR A 198 -3.30 8.91 12.84
C TYR A 198 -3.16 10.37 12.41
N GLU A 199 -2.69 10.64 11.19
CA GLU A 199 -2.56 12.01 10.69
C GLU A 199 -3.91 12.69 10.53
N PHE A 200 -4.97 11.94 10.15
CA PHE A 200 -6.33 12.48 10.09
C PHE A 200 -6.86 12.91 11.45
N GLU A 201 -6.51 12.16 12.51
CA GLU A 201 -6.89 12.51 13.87
C GLU A 201 -6.12 13.73 14.35
N HIS A 202 -4.80 13.75 14.18
CA HIS A 202 -3.95 14.86 14.62
C HIS A 202 -4.29 16.18 13.93
N LYS A 203 -4.70 16.12 12.66
CA LYS A 203 -5.09 17.28 11.86
C LYS A 203 -6.58 17.59 11.94
N ASN A 204 -7.35 16.74 12.60
CA ASN A 204 -8.82 16.84 12.67
C ASN A 204 -9.46 16.99 11.27
N ASN A 205 -9.00 16.19 10.30
CA ASN A 205 -9.40 16.31 8.90
C ASN A 205 -9.90 14.99 8.28
N TRP A 206 -10.57 14.15 9.05
CA TRP A 206 -11.19 12.91 8.60
C TRP A 206 -12.12 13.09 7.38
N ASP A 207 -12.73 14.26 7.26
CA ASP A 207 -13.58 14.60 6.11
C ASP A 207 -12.83 14.52 4.79
N ARG A 208 -11.52 14.80 4.80
CA ARG A 208 -10.67 14.75 3.60
C ARG A 208 -10.62 13.35 2.99
N ILE A 209 -10.36 12.33 3.81
CA ILE A 209 -10.30 10.94 3.32
C ILE A 209 -11.69 10.39 3.01
N GLU A 210 -12.72 10.78 3.77
CA GLU A 210 -14.10 10.38 3.45
C GLU A 210 -14.58 11.01 2.13
N GLU A 211 -14.27 12.26 1.88
CA GLU A 211 -14.56 12.91 0.59
C GLU A 211 -13.81 12.23 -0.57
N PHE A 212 -12.53 11.91 -0.38
CA PHE A 212 -11.76 11.17 -1.38
C PHE A 212 -12.39 9.81 -1.66
N CYS A 213 -12.70 9.03 -0.64
CA CYS A 213 -13.33 7.72 -0.80
C CYS A 213 -14.70 7.81 -1.46
N ARG A 214 -15.52 8.81 -1.10
CA ARG A 214 -16.81 9.08 -1.72
C ARG A 214 -16.68 9.43 -3.21
N LYS A 215 -15.66 10.21 -3.57
CA LYS A 215 -15.38 10.62 -4.95
C LYS A 215 -14.90 9.44 -5.80
N MET A 216 -14.04 8.60 -5.22
CA MET A 216 -13.40 7.51 -5.94
C MET A 216 -14.18 6.21 -5.95
N GLY A 217 -14.97 5.94 -4.90
CA GLY A 217 -15.67 4.67 -4.71
C GLY A 217 -16.86 4.46 -5.65
N GLY A 218 -17.27 3.19 -5.83
CA GLY A 218 -18.43 2.82 -6.63
C GLY A 218 -18.30 3.06 -8.13
N ASN A 219 -17.10 3.31 -8.66
CA ASN A 219 -16.89 3.53 -10.09
C ASN A 219 -16.61 2.20 -10.80
N ASP A 220 -17.53 1.77 -11.67
CA ASP A 220 -17.41 0.50 -12.40
C ASP A 220 -16.17 0.42 -13.30
N GLY A 221 -15.59 1.54 -13.71
CA GLY A 221 -14.36 1.61 -14.49
C GLY A 221 -13.07 1.43 -13.70
N VAL A 222 -13.15 1.38 -12.35
CA VAL A 222 -11.98 1.29 -11.46
C VAL A 222 -11.92 -0.07 -10.75
N TRP A 223 -10.75 -0.68 -10.73
CA TRP A 223 -10.45 -1.84 -9.91
C TRP A 223 -9.86 -1.38 -8.58
N TYR A 224 -10.58 -1.65 -7.48
CA TYR A 224 -10.12 -1.38 -6.12
C TYR A 224 -9.37 -2.59 -5.61
N ALA A 225 -8.07 -2.48 -5.45
CA ALA A 225 -7.21 -3.62 -5.16
C ALA A 225 -6.15 -3.30 -4.10
N THR A 226 -5.65 -4.33 -3.46
CA THR A 226 -4.48 -4.25 -2.59
C THR A 226 -3.19 -4.23 -3.43
N ASN A 227 -2.08 -3.85 -2.82
CA ASN A 227 -0.81 -3.78 -3.54
C ASN A 227 -0.37 -5.13 -4.08
N ILE A 228 -0.55 -6.20 -3.30
CA ILE A 228 -0.17 -7.55 -3.75
C ILE A 228 -1.06 -8.08 -4.87
N GLU A 229 -2.35 -7.75 -4.86
CA GLU A 229 -3.25 -8.12 -5.96
C GLU A 229 -2.82 -7.44 -7.26
N ILE A 230 -2.43 -6.16 -7.20
CA ILE A 230 -1.91 -5.42 -8.36
C ILE A 230 -0.62 -6.05 -8.87
N TYR A 231 0.33 -6.33 -7.96
CA TYR A 231 1.58 -6.99 -8.32
C TYR A 231 1.33 -8.33 -9.02
N ASP A 232 0.58 -9.22 -8.37
CA ASP A 232 0.34 -10.58 -8.87
C ASP A 232 -0.36 -10.54 -10.24
N TYR A 233 -1.35 -9.67 -10.39
CA TYR A 233 -2.07 -9.54 -11.65
C TYR A 233 -1.16 -9.09 -12.80
N ILE A 234 -0.38 -8.03 -12.57
CA ILE A 234 0.52 -7.49 -13.60
C ILE A 234 1.61 -8.51 -13.96
N GLN A 235 2.19 -9.21 -12.97
CA GLN A 235 3.18 -10.25 -13.24
C GLN A 235 2.58 -11.41 -14.08
N ALA A 236 1.35 -11.82 -13.78
CA ALA A 236 0.68 -12.87 -14.54
C ALA A 236 0.40 -12.45 -15.99
N GLU A 237 0.03 -11.20 -16.24
CA GLU A 237 -0.25 -10.67 -17.58
C GLU A 237 1.03 -10.40 -18.38
N THR A 238 2.12 -9.99 -17.74
CA THR A 238 3.40 -9.71 -18.42
C THR A 238 4.23 -10.95 -18.70
N SER A 239 3.94 -12.08 -18.00
CA SER A 239 4.62 -13.37 -18.20
C SER A 239 4.02 -14.22 -19.34
N ARG A 240 2.90 -13.79 -19.91
CA ARG A 240 2.23 -14.41 -21.08
C ARG A 240 2.76 -13.79 -22.37
#